data_defefefa2507fb1043f549d68b513b57
#
_entry.id   defefefa2507fb1043f549d68b513b57
#
_cell.length_a   1.000
_cell.length_b   1.000
_cell.length_c   1.000
_cell.angle_alpha   90.00
_cell.angle_beta   90.00
_cell.angle_gamma   90.00
#
_symmetry.space_group_name_H-M   'P 1'
#
loop_
_entity.id
_entity.type
_entity.pdbx_description
1 polymer ?
#
loop_
_entity_poly.entity_id
_entity_poly.type
_entity_poly.pdbx_seq_one_letter_code
_entity_poly.pdbx_strand_id
1 'polypeptide(L)'
;NTSVLGVIPYFHLDIEDEDSLTERFRKKSRSGLAKIAVIRLPRISNFTDIAPLEAVDELDVSYVSNISQFGDPDVVIIPGSKNTISDLLWMRQNGLEGKILRHAAKGGIVFGICGGYQMLGQSISDPTGAEQKGTVRGMGLLPVTTVFEQEKRRTRVSGRFAKVGG
;
A
#
# COMPACT_ATOMS: atom_id res chain seq x y z
N ASN A 1 25.10 32.86 -6.12
CA ASN A 1 24.87 33.25 -4.71
C ASN A 1 23.34 33.17 -4.46
N THR A 2 22.92 32.22 -3.65
CA THR A 2 21.52 32.10 -3.20
C THR A 2 21.44 32.70 -1.80
N SER A 3 20.52 33.63 -1.59
CA SER A 3 20.31 34.23 -0.26
C SER A 3 19.67 33.22 0.68
N VAL A 4 20.26 33.06 1.85
CA VAL A 4 19.65 32.27 2.93
C VAL A 4 18.66 33.17 3.65
N LEU A 5 17.36 32.86 3.57
CA LEU A 5 16.27 33.65 4.15
C LEU A 5 16.00 33.34 5.62
N GLY A 6 16.51 32.22 6.13
CA GLY A 6 16.36 31.79 7.51
C GLY A 6 16.93 30.40 7.74
N VAL A 7 17.11 30.05 9.01
CA VAL A 7 17.51 28.72 9.46
C VAL A 7 16.43 28.21 10.42
N ILE A 8 15.84 27.08 10.11
CA ILE A 8 14.89 26.39 10.99
C ILE A 8 15.72 25.40 11.80
N PRO A 9 15.79 25.54 13.15
CA PRO A 9 16.50 24.56 13.95
C PRO A 9 15.78 23.20 13.89
N TYR A 10 16.59 22.15 13.94
CA TYR A 10 16.05 20.80 14.08
C TYR A 10 15.38 20.66 15.46
N PHE A 11 14.16 20.24 15.50
CA PHE A 11 13.44 19.88 16.72
C PHE A 11 12.64 18.60 16.47
N HIS A 12 12.60 17.74 17.48
CA HIS A 12 11.76 16.55 17.44
C HIS A 12 10.30 16.99 17.53
N LEU A 13 9.66 17.08 16.38
CA LEU A 13 8.22 16.95 16.28
C LEU A 13 7.94 15.52 15.84
N ASP A 14 6.88 14.92 16.36
CA ASP A 14 6.26 13.75 15.76
C ASP A 14 5.60 14.14 14.42
N ILE A 15 6.39 14.74 13.55
CA ILE A 15 6.07 14.84 12.14
C ILE A 15 6.42 13.48 11.57
N GLU A 16 5.43 12.82 11.04
CA GLU A 16 5.52 11.52 10.41
C GLU A 16 6.71 11.48 9.44
N ASP A 17 7.75 10.79 9.86
CA ASP A 17 9.06 10.80 9.19
C ASP A 17 9.05 9.72 8.11
N GLU A 18 9.19 10.11 6.85
CA GLU A 18 9.35 9.16 5.73
C GLU A 18 10.57 8.25 5.92
N ASP A 19 11.52 8.64 6.77
CA ASP A 19 12.79 7.94 6.97
C ASP A 19 12.83 7.01 8.20
N SER A 20 11.88 7.09 9.14
CA SER A 20 11.86 6.23 10.33
C SER A 20 11.17 4.87 10.15
N LEU A 21 11.20 4.34 8.92
CA LEU A 21 10.61 3.05 8.54
C LEU A 21 11.09 1.88 9.41
N THR A 22 12.33 1.93 9.90
CA THR A 22 12.97 0.76 10.52
C THR A 22 12.41 0.44 11.91
N GLU A 23 11.97 1.44 12.68
CA GLU A 23 11.44 1.22 14.04
C GLU A 23 9.96 0.81 14.03
N ARG A 24 9.14 1.37 13.14
CA ARG A 24 7.73 0.99 12.99
C ARG A 24 7.57 -0.48 12.61
N PHE A 25 8.46 -1.00 11.77
CA PHE A 25 8.42 -2.41 11.36
C PHE A 25 8.86 -3.41 12.42
N ARG A 26 9.35 -2.92 13.58
CA ARG A 26 9.76 -3.75 14.74
C ARG A 26 8.71 -3.86 15.83
N LYS A 27 7.56 -3.18 15.72
CA LYS A 27 6.50 -3.34 16.72
C LYS A 27 6.09 -4.81 16.79
N LYS A 28 6.19 -5.38 18.00
CA LYS A 28 5.69 -6.72 18.28
C LYS A 28 4.18 -6.76 18.09
N SER A 29 3.72 -7.85 17.46
CA SER A 29 2.32 -8.23 17.41
C SER A 29 1.67 -8.05 18.79
N ARG A 30 0.62 -7.26 18.82
CA ARG A 30 -0.24 -7.13 19.99
C ARG A 30 -1.36 -8.16 19.86
N SER A 31 -1.86 -8.67 20.96
CA SER A 31 -3.06 -9.52 20.96
C SER A 31 -4.30 -8.64 20.72
N GLY A 32 -4.50 -8.25 19.46
CA GLY A 32 -5.68 -7.49 19.03
C GLY A 32 -6.84 -8.39 18.62
N LEU A 33 -8.04 -7.81 18.57
CA LEU A 33 -9.27 -8.51 18.13
C LEU A 33 -9.25 -8.79 16.61
N ALA A 34 -8.56 -7.96 15.82
CA ALA A 34 -8.41 -8.16 14.37
C ALA A 34 -6.94 -8.04 13.96
N LYS A 35 -6.51 -8.97 13.10
CA LYS A 35 -5.14 -9.05 12.57
C LYS A 35 -5.08 -8.42 11.18
N ILE A 36 -4.24 -7.42 11.05
CA ILE A 36 -4.04 -6.70 9.78
C ILE A 36 -2.62 -6.96 9.28
N ALA A 37 -2.51 -7.58 8.12
CA ALA A 37 -1.24 -7.74 7.43
C ALA A 37 -1.07 -6.63 6.38
N VAL A 38 -0.11 -5.74 6.60
CA VAL A 38 0.26 -4.69 5.66
C VAL A 38 1.44 -5.19 4.82
N ILE A 39 1.28 -5.24 3.51
CA ILE A 39 2.37 -5.67 2.63
C ILE A 39 3.46 -4.59 2.60
N ARG A 40 4.65 -4.94 3.08
CA ARG A 40 5.81 -4.07 3.04
C ARG A 40 6.44 -4.11 1.65
N LEU A 41 5.93 -3.25 0.77
CA LEU A 41 6.48 -3.10 -0.57
C LEU A 41 7.89 -2.50 -0.54
N PRO A 42 8.81 -2.89 -1.44
CA PRO A 42 10.16 -2.30 -1.53
C PRO A 42 10.14 -0.79 -1.78
N ARG A 43 9.12 -0.30 -2.49
CA ARG A 43 8.94 1.12 -2.82
C ARG A 43 7.64 1.67 -2.26
N ILE A 44 7.31 1.26 -1.03
CA ILE A 44 6.14 1.75 -0.32
C ILE A 44 6.12 3.28 -0.31
N SER A 45 4.96 3.87 -0.55
CA SER A 45 4.71 5.30 -0.40
C SER A 45 3.63 5.52 0.65
N ASN A 46 3.69 6.69 1.32
CA ASN A 46 2.67 7.10 2.29
C ASN A 46 2.35 6.01 3.33
N PHE A 47 3.37 5.40 3.91
CA PHE A 47 3.16 4.41 4.98
C PHE A 47 2.44 5.02 6.20
N THR A 48 2.40 6.34 6.29
CA THR A 48 1.61 7.11 7.26
C THR A 48 0.10 6.86 7.12
N ASP A 49 -0.38 6.38 5.97
CA ASP A 49 -1.77 5.97 5.78
C ASP A 49 -2.18 4.84 6.75
N ILE A 50 -1.21 4.09 7.26
CA ILE A 50 -1.42 2.97 8.20
C ILE A 50 -1.40 3.43 9.67
N ALA A 51 -0.79 4.59 9.96
CA ALA A 51 -0.64 5.10 11.32
C ALA A 51 -1.95 5.18 12.13
N PRO A 52 -3.10 5.57 11.56
CA PRO A 52 -4.38 5.56 12.28
C PRO A 52 -4.80 4.16 12.74
N LEU A 53 -4.47 3.11 11.97
CA LEU A 53 -4.77 1.72 12.36
C LEU A 53 -3.82 1.23 13.47
N GLU A 54 -2.56 1.65 13.42
CA GLU A 54 -1.56 1.31 14.45
C GLU A 54 -1.87 1.97 15.80
N ALA A 55 -2.63 3.07 15.80
CA ALA A 55 -3.04 3.78 17.01
C ALA A 55 -4.23 3.12 17.72
N VAL A 56 -4.91 2.16 17.10
CA VAL A 56 -6.06 1.45 17.68
C VAL A 56 -5.54 0.21 18.43
N ASP A 57 -5.80 0.14 19.74
CA ASP A 57 -5.29 -0.94 20.59
C ASP A 57 -5.88 -2.33 20.27
N GLU A 58 -7.10 -2.36 19.71
CA GLU A 58 -7.81 -3.57 19.30
C GLU A 58 -7.31 -4.15 17.98
N LEU A 59 -6.43 -3.47 17.26
CA LEU A 59 -5.89 -3.93 16.00
C LEU A 59 -4.45 -4.44 16.17
N ASP A 60 -4.19 -5.64 15.66
CA ASP A 60 -2.84 -6.20 15.56
C ASP A 60 -2.32 -5.95 14.13
N VAL A 61 -1.60 -4.83 13.96
CA VAL A 61 -1.03 -4.44 12.66
C VAL A 61 0.39 -4.97 12.53
N SER A 62 0.61 -5.77 11.51
CA SER A 62 1.92 -6.35 11.20
C SER A 62 2.34 -6.07 9.76
N TYR A 63 3.63 -5.79 9.54
CA TYR A 63 4.19 -5.59 8.21
C TYR A 63 4.81 -6.87 7.67
N VAL A 64 4.42 -7.23 6.45
CA VAL A 64 4.76 -8.52 5.82
C VAL A 64 5.59 -8.27 4.58
N SER A 65 6.83 -8.76 4.57
CA SER A 65 7.74 -8.68 3.42
C SER A 65 8.03 -10.03 2.75
N ASN A 66 7.60 -11.13 3.36
CA ASN A 66 7.76 -12.48 2.80
C ASN A 66 6.63 -13.42 3.25
N ILE A 67 6.52 -14.57 2.59
CA ILE A 67 5.44 -15.52 2.82
C ILE A 67 5.43 -16.14 4.23
N SER A 68 6.55 -16.23 4.91
CA SER A 68 6.62 -16.80 6.27
C SER A 68 6.03 -15.86 7.31
N GLN A 69 6.03 -14.56 7.05
CA GLN A 69 5.45 -13.54 7.92
C GLN A 69 3.94 -13.34 7.70
N PHE A 70 3.38 -13.88 6.61
CA PHE A 70 1.99 -13.62 6.20
C PHE A 70 0.97 -14.09 7.25
N GLY A 71 1.23 -15.20 7.92
CA GLY A 71 0.33 -15.74 8.94
C GLY A 71 -1.08 -16.03 8.43
N ASP A 72 -2.07 -15.74 9.29
CA ASP A 72 -3.50 -15.86 9.01
C ASP A 72 -4.19 -14.54 9.43
N PRO A 73 -4.11 -13.48 8.60
CA PRO A 73 -4.71 -12.19 8.89
C PRO A 73 -6.22 -12.19 8.59
N ASP A 74 -6.97 -11.30 9.25
CA ASP A 74 -8.35 -10.99 8.92
C ASP A 74 -8.43 -10.05 7.72
N VAL A 75 -7.48 -9.11 7.65
CA VAL A 75 -7.39 -8.10 6.59
C VAL A 75 -5.98 -8.04 6.02
N VAL A 76 -5.87 -7.98 4.71
CA VAL A 76 -4.61 -7.69 4.01
C VAL A 76 -4.68 -6.30 3.40
N ILE A 77 -3.70 -5.44 3.68
CA ILE A 77 -3.58 -4.10 3.08
C ILE A 77 -2.37 -4.09 2.14
N ILE A 78 -2.61 -3.68 0.89
CA ILE A 78 -1.58 -3.37 -0.08
C ILE A 78 -1.48 -1.85 -0.14
N PRO A 79 -0.40 -1.26 0.38
CA PRO A 79 -0.25 0.20 0.45
C PRO A 79 0.07 0.82 -0.91
N GLY A 80 0.24 2.13 -0.92
CA GLY A 80 0.76 2.86 -2.07
C GLY A 80 2.18 2.46 -2.43
N SER A 81 2.55 2.67 -3.68
CA SER A 81 3.88 2.38 -4.21
C SER A 81 4.40 3.55 -5.04
N LYS A 82 5.71 3.79 -4.97
CA LYS A 82 6.43 4.74 -5.87
C LYS A 82 6.75 4.11 -7.24
N ASN A 83 6.60 2.78 -7.38
CA ASN A 83 6.68 2.07 -8.65
C ASN A 83 5.78 0.82 -8.59
N THR A 84 4.54 1.01 -9.02
CA THR A 84 3.45 0.04 -8.91
C THR A 84 3.75 -1.26 -9.65
N ILE A 85 4.28 -1.17 -10.87
CA ILE A 85 4.59 -2.35 -11.70
C ILE A 85 5.71 -3.18 -11.06
N SER A 86 6.80 -2.54 -10.66
CA SER A 86 7.94 -3.24 -10.04
C SER A 86 7.56 -3.92 -8.73
N ASP A 87 6.74 -3.27 -7.91
CA ASP A 87 6.34 -3.82 -6.62
C ASP A 87 5.31 -4.96 -6.78
N LEU A 88 4.42 -4.89 -7.78
CA LEU A 88 3.55 -6.02 -8.14
C LEU A 88 4.37 -7.24 -8.59
N LEU A 89 5.35 -7.04 -9.46
CA LEU A 89 6.23 -8.11 -9.92
C LEU A 89 7.05 -8.70 -8.77
N TRP A 90 7.53 -7.86 -7.86
CA TRP A 90 8.21 -8.30 -6.64
C TRP A 90 7.32 -9.17 -5.76
N MET A 91 6.06 -8.77 -5.50
CA MET A 91 5.11 -9.61 -4.75
C MET A 91 4.87 -10.96 -5.42
N ARG A 92 4.78 -10.98 -6.74
CA ARG A 92 4.62 -12.20 -7.54
C ARG A 92 5.80 -13.14 -7.40
N GLN A 93 7.02 -12.63 -7.55
CA GLN A 93 8.28 -13.38 -7.43
C GLN A 93 8.47 -13.93 -6.01
N ASN A 94 8.05 -13.21 -4.98
CA ASN A 94 8.18 -13.63 -3.58
C ASN A 94 6.98 -14.46 -3.08
N GLY A 95 6.02 -14.80 -3.96
CA GLY A 95 4.86 -15.61 -3.61
C GLY A 95 3.79 -14.93 -2.78
N LEU A 96 3.96 -13.65 -2.43
CA LEU A 96 2.98 -12.88 -1.66
C LEU A 96 1.67 -12.69 -2.43
N GLU A 97 1.73 -12.42 -3.76
CA GLU A 97 0.54 -12.35 -4.60
C GLU A 97 -0.32 -13.62 -4.46
N GLY A 98 0.30 -14.80 -4.53
CA GLY A 98 -0.42 -16.06 -4.37
C GLY A 98 -1.05 -16.27 -2.98
N LYS A 99 -0.42 -15.72 -1.93
CA LYS A 99 -1.00 -15.73 -0.58
C LYS A 99 -2.21 -14.82 -0.49
N ILE A 100 -2.12 -13.60 -1.04
CA ILE A 100 -3.21 -12.61 -1.09
C ILE A 100 -4.41 -13.16 -1.86
N LEU A 101 -4.17 -13.74 -3.04
CA LEU A 101 -5.24 -14.34 -3.85
C LEU A 101 -5.95 -15.50 -3.13
N ARG A 102 -5.20 -16.35 -2.42
CA ARG A 102 -5.80 -17.43 -1.60
C ARG A 102 -6.58 -16.88 -0.41
N HIS A 103 -6.11 -15.81 0.22
CA HIS A 103 -6.83 -15.13 1.29
C HIS A 103 -8.17 -14.58 0.79
N ALA A 104 -8.16 -13.85 -0.32
CA ALA A 104 -9.37 -13.33 -0.97
C ALA A 104 -10.35 -14.46 -1.38
N ALA A 105 -9.85 -15.56 -1.97
CA ALA A 105 -10.66 -16.71 -2.38
C ALA A 105 -11.37 -17.41 -1.20
N LYS A 106 -10.85 -17.29 0.01
CA LYS A 106 -11.48 -17.77 1.25
C LYS A 106 -12.47 -16.77 1.87
N GLY A 107 -12.72 -15.63 1.22
CA GLY A 107 -13.58 -14.58 1.74
C GLY A 107 -12.87 -13.57 2.64
N GLY A 108 -11.54 -13.63 2.75
CA GLY A 108 -10.75 -12.67 3.49
C GLY A 108 -10.77 -11.28 2.83
N ILE A 109 -10.64 -10.24 3.64
CA ILE A 109 -10.68 -8.86 3.18
C ILE A 109 -9.32 -8.46 2.61
N VAL A 110 -9.32 -7.89 1.38
CA VAL A 110 -8.13 -7.30 0.77
C VAL A 110 -8.42 -5.84 0.44
N PHE A 111 -7.58 -4.95 0.93
CA PHE A 111 -7.71 -3.51 0.74
C PHE A 111 -6.47 -2.95 0.02
N GLY A 112 -6.67 -2.18 -1.04
CA GLY A 112 -5.59 -1.55 -1.80
C GLY A 112 -5.66 -0.03 -1.73
N ILE A 113 -4.52 0.63 -1.47
CA ILE A 113 -4.39 2.08 -1.41
C ILE A 113 -3.58 2.55 -2.60
N CYS A 114 -4.08 3.51 -3.39
CA CYS A 114 -3.37 4.11 -4.52
C CYS A 114 -2.77 3.03 -5.47
N GLY A 115 -1.44 2.86 -5.50
CA GLY A 115 -0.76 1.80 -6.26
C GLY A 115 -1.25 0.40 -5.89
N GLY A 116 -1.51 0.14 -4.61
CA GLY A 116 -2.11 -1.13 -4.15
C GLY A 116 -3.49 -1.39 -4.76
N TYR A 117 -4.33 -0.37 -4.86
CA TYR A 117 -5.63 -0.49 -5.55
C TYR A 117 -5.45 -0.84 -7.04
N GLN A 118 -4.49 -0.20 -7.71
CA GLN A 118 -4.17 -0.48 -9.12
C GLN A 118 -3.70 -1.94 -9.31
N MET A 119 -2.90 -2.47 -8.38
CA MET A 119 -2.42 -3.85 -8.39
C MET A 119 -3.56 -4.88 -8.26
N LEU A 120 -4.65 -4.53 -7.57
CA LEU A 120 -5.84 -5.40 -7.45
C LEU A 120 -6.62 -5.52 -8.75
N GLY A 121 -6.42 -4.62 -9.72
CA GLY A 121 -7.08 -4.62 -11.01
C GLY A 121 -6.70 -5.78 -11.93
N GLN A 122 -7.20 -5.76 -13.15
CA GLN A 122 -6.94 -6.78 -14.16
C GLN A 122 -5.59 -6.57 -14.86
N SER A 123 -5.21 -5.30 -15.12
CA SER A 123 -3.95 -4.97 -15.77
C SER A 123 -3.49 -3.56 -15.43
N ILE A 124 -2.17 -3.37 -15.50
CA ILE A 124 -1.50 -2.07 -15.39
C ILE A 124 -0.66 -1.91 -16.66
N SER A 125 -0.90 -0.84 -17.41
CA SER A 125 -0.18 -0.51 -18.65
C SER A 125 0.55 0.81 -18.51
N ASP A 126 1.83 0.80 -18.84
CA ASP A 126 2.69 1.99 -18.92
C ASP A 126 3.30 2.10 -20.32
N PRO A 127 2.55 2.60 -21.29
CA PRO A 127 3.01 2.69 -22.69
C PRO A 127 4.17 3.69 -22.86
N THR A 128 4.24 4.67 -21.97
CA THR A 128 5.19 5.79 -22.06
C THR A 128 6.44 5.61 -21.21
N GLY A 129 6.42 4.69 -20.25
CA GLY A 129 7.53 4.47 -19.33
C GLY A 129 7.59 5.48 -18.19
N ALA A 130 6.43 5.89 -17.69
CA ALA A 130 6.34 6.79 -16.52
C ALA A 130 6.93 6.14 -15.26
N GLU A 131 6.71 4.82 -15.08
CA GLU A 131 7.33 3.99 -14.04
C GLU A 131 8.22 2.91 -14.66
N GLN A 132 7.60 2.00 -15.42
CA GLN A 132 8.27 0.88 -16.07
C GLN A 132 7.52 0.51 -17.34
N LYS A 133 8.08 0.85 -18.50
CA LYS A 133 7.45 0.62 -19.80
C LYS A 133 6.95 -0.81 -19.97
N GLY A 134 5.69 -0.94 -20.41
CA GLY A 134 5.08 -2.24 -20.70
C GLY A 134 3.69 -2.38 -20.09
N THR A 135 3.16 -3.60 -20.17
CA THR A 135 1.87 -3.97 -19.57
C THR A 135 2.03 -5.21 -18.75
N VAL A 136 1.51 -5.20 -17.54
CA VAL A 136 1.51 -6.35 -16.63
C VAL A 136 0.09 -6.72 -16.24
N ARG A 137 -0.15 -8.00 -16.04
CA ARG A 137 -1.40 -8.49 -15.45
C ARG A 137 -1.44 -8.11 -13.99
N GLY A 138 -2.56 -7.55 -13.53
CA GLY A 138 -2.85 -7.33 -12.11
C GLY A 138 -3.31 -8.61 -11.40
N MET A 139 -3.78 -8.49 -10.17
CA MET A 139 -4.29 -9.61 -9.37
C MET A 139 -5.67 -10.10 -9.82
N GLY A 140 -6.44 -9.28 -10.55
CA GLY A 140 -7.77 -9.64 -11.07
C GLY A 140 -8.87 -9.68 -10.01
N LEU A 141 -8.66 -9.08 -8.84
CA LEU A 141 -9.66 -9.00 -7.77
C LEU A 141 -10.69 -7.90 -8.01
N LEU A 142 -10.34 -6.89 -8.81
CA LEU A 142 -11.23 -5.79 -9.18
C LEU A 142 -11.39 -5.72 -10.72
N PRO A 143 -12.59 -5.39 -11.24
CA PRO A 143 -12.84 -5.26 -12.67
C PRO A 143 -12.38 -3.90 -13.21
N VAL A 144 -11.13 -3.52 -12.92
CA VAL A 144 -10.54 -2.24 -13.34
C VAL A 144 -9.22 -2.48 -14.07
N THR A 145 -8.88 -1.56 -14.97
CA THR A 145 -7.58 -1.50 -15.65
C THR A 145 -6.94 -0.14 -15.39
N THR A 146 -5.61 -0.11 -15.28
CA THR A 146 -4.85 1.12 -15.08
C THR A 146 -3.97 1.38 -16.31
N VAL A 147 -3.98 2.61 -16.79
CA VAL A 147 -3.07 3.08 -17.83
C VAL A 147 -2.36 4.33 -17.32
N PHE A 148 -1.02 4.31 -17.30
CA PHE A 148 -0.24 5.48 -16.96
C PHE A 148 -0.15 6.42 -18.16
N GLU A 149 -0.46 7.70 -17.93
CA GLU A 149 -0.35 8.77 -18.92
C GLU A 149 0.84 9.68 -18.58
N GLN A 150 1.44 10.31 -19.59
CA GLN A 150 2.55 11.27 -19.37
C GLN A 150 2.10 12.52 -18.64
N GLU A 151 0.87 12.98 -18.93
CA GLU A 151 0.33 14.19 -18.34
C GLU A 151 -0.52 13.84 -17.11
N LYS A 152 -0.20 14.47 -15.98
CA LYS A 152 -0.99 14.33 -14.76
C LYS A 152 -2.29 15.11 -14.88
N ARG A 153 -3.40 14.40 -15.02
CA ARG A 153 -4.74 15.00 -15.00
C ARG A 153 -5.22 15.19 -13.58
N ARG A 154 -5.67 16.39 -13.26
CA ARG A 154 -6.35 16.70 -12.00
C ARG A 154 -7.81 17.03 -12.29
N THR A 155 -8.72 16.22 -11.76
CA THR A 155 -10.15 16.42 -11.91
C THR A 155 -10.78 16.58 -10.53
N ARG A 156 -11.66 17.56 -10.40
CA ARG A 156 -12.48 17.68 -9.18
C ARG A 156 -13.74 16.85 -9.41
N VAL A 157 -13.96 15.88 -8.54
CA VAL A 157 -15.14 15.01 -8.58
C VAL A 157 -15.97 15.20 -7.31
N SER A 158 -17.28 15.07 -7.43
CA SER A 158 -18.20 14.97 -6.30
C SER A 158 -18.89 13.60 -6.34
N GLY A 159 -19.06 13.02 -5.18
CA GLY A 159 -19.68 11.71 -5.04
C GLY A 159 -20.38 11.58 -3.70
N ARG A 160 -21.15 10.51 -3.54
CA ARG A 160 -21.78 10.14 -2.27
C ARG A 160 -21.33 8.73 -1.90
N PHE A 161 -21.06 8.50 -0.62
CA PHE A 161 -20.90 7.15 -0.14
C PHE A 161 -22.23 6.42 -0.26
N ALA A 162 -22.26 5.32 -1.01
CA ALA A 162 -23.36 4.39 -0.90
C ALA A 162 -23.35 3.83 0.53
N LYS A 163 -24.53 3.65 1.16
CA LYS A 163 -24.58 2.93 2.43
C LYS A 163 -23.96 1.56 2.22
N VAL A 164 -22.88 1.29 2.93
CA VAL A 164 -22.40 -0.08 3.09
C VAL A 164 -23.48 -0.77 3.90
N GLY A 165 -24.20 -1.68 3.27
CA GLY A 165 -25.23 -2.43 3.95
C GLY A 165 -24.62 -3.19 5.12
N GLY A 166 -25.13 -2.96 6.30
CA GLY A 166 -24.98 -3.82 7.46
C GLY A 166 -26.11 -4.85 7.45
#